data_a325fabf32f349bf6b228ce07683c0d3
#
_entry.id   a325fabf32f349bf6b228ce07683c0d3
#
_cell.length_a   1.000
_cell.length_b   1.000
_cell.length_c   1.000
_cell.angle_alpha   90.00
_cell.angle_beta   90.00
_cell.angle_gamma   90.00
#
_symmetry.space_group_name_H-M   'P 1'
#
loop_
_entity.id
_entity.type
_entity.pdbx_description
1 polymer ?
#
loop_
_entity_poly.entity_id
_entity_poly.type
_entity_poly.pdbx_seq_one_letter_code
_entity_poly.pdbx_strand_id
1 'polypeptide(L)'
;GTQRTLRTFHVGGIASNIAAVSSVTSRYEGILEIDELRTVENVSDSGTRVQIVVGRLAEMRIIDPNTKMVLMTANIPYGSKLFFNNGDTVKKGDMICEWDPFNAVIVSEVGGRVNFEAVEEGVTYRVESDEQSGLKEKIIIESKDRTRVPSAQILDEAGQVIKSYALPVGAHLMIEDGDTIKTGDVFVKIPRAVGKAGDITGCLLY
;
A
#
# COMPACT_ATOMS: atom_id res chain seq x y z
N GLY A 1 24.95 9.29 7.56
CA GLY A 1 24.54 9.34 7.80
C GLY A 1 23.87 9.59 8.03
N THR A 2 23.86 9.56 8.14
CA THR A 2 23.28 9.63 8.43
C THR A 2 22.38 9.42 8.03
N GLN A 3 22.11 9.47 7.57
CA GLN A 3 21.20 9.26 7.31
C GLN A 3 20.71 8.32 7.44
N ARG A 4 21.13 7.59 7.65
CA ARG A 4 20.76 6.65 7.80
C ARG A 4 20.21 6.47 8.68
N THR A 5 20.21 6.78 9.22
CA THR A 5 19.75 6.78 10.21
C THR A 5 18.54 6.76 10.15
N LEU A 6 18.07 7.00 9.43
CA LEU A 6 16.93 7.09 9.21
C LEU A 6 16.25 6.04 9.56
N ARG A 7 16.57 5.18 9.39
CA ARG A 7 15.90 4.19 9.62
C ARG A 7 15.91 3.84 10.86
N THR A 8 16.58 4.25 11.35
CA THR A 8 16.74 3.98 12.54
C THR A 8 15.79 4.39 13.23
N PHE A 9 15.43 4.79 13.09
CA PHE A 9 14.66 5.22 13.67
C PHE A 9 13.67 4.74 13.59
N HIS A 10 13.56 4.17 13.27
CA HIS A 10 12.54 3.77 13.34
C HIS A 10 11.95 3.97 14.36
N VAL A 11 12.39 4.18 15.02
CA VAL A 11 12.14 4.52 16.02
C VAL A 11 12.09 5.73 15.95
N GLY A 12 12.92 6.23 16.18
CA GLY A 12 12.87 7.49 16.00
C GLY A 12 12.18 7.64 14.83
N GLY A 13 11.95 6.75 14.32
CA GLY A 13 11.23 6.77 13.18
C GLY A 13 10.13 7.75 13.08
N ILE A 14 9.81 8.38 14.08
CA ILE A 14 8.78 9.39 14.06
C ILE A 14 9.00 10.42 12.99
N ALA A 15 10.18 11.00 12.97
CA ALA A 15 10.51 12.00 11.97
C ALA A 15 10.53 11.40 10.58
N SER A 16 11.02 10.18 10.49
CA SER A 16 11.06 9.49 9.21
C SER A 16 9.65 9.19 8.73
N ASN A 17 8.77 8.85 9.66
CA ASN A 17 7.40 8.54 9.29
C ASN A 17 6.70 9.75 8.70
N ILE A 18 6.95 10.90 9.25
CA ILE A 18 6.36 12.12 8.73
C ILE A 18 6.81 12.36 7.29
N ALA A 19 8.08 12.13 7.04
CA ALA A 19 8.63 12.33 5.70
C ALA A 19 8.17 11.25 4.72
N ALA A 20 7.77 10.12 5.24
CA ALA A 20 7.41 8.98 4.41
C ALA A 20 5.92 8.87 4.12
N VAL A 21 5.15 9.88 4.44
CA VAL A 21 3.70 9.84 4.24
C VAL A 21 3.27 10.97 3.34
N SER A 22 2.46 10.64 2.35
CA SER A 22 1.76 11.62 1.54
C SER A 22 0.28 11.55 1.89
N SER A 23 -0.42 12.66 1.73
CA SER A 23 -1.81 12.73 2.12
C SER A 23 -2.61 13.68 1.25
N VAL A 24 -3.92 13.53 1.28
CA VAL A 24 -4.86 14.50 0.72
C VAL A 24 -5.61 15.11 1.89
N THR A 25 -5.49 16.42 2.02
CA THR A 25 -6.14 17.19 3.08
C THR A 25 -7.20 18.09 2.45
N SER A 26 -8.37 18.16 3.05
CA SER A 26 -9.43 19.01 2.52
C SER A 26 -9.06 20.48 2.69
N ARG A 27 -9.19 21.25 1.62
CA ARG A 27 -8.99 22.69 1.65
C ARG A 27 -10.28 23.46 1.86
N TYR A 28 -11.40 22.77 1.91
CA TYR A 28 -12.72 23.38 2.00
C TYR A 28 -13.60 22.57 2.93
N GLU A 29 -14.60 23.25 3.48
CA GLU A 29 -15.65 22.56 4.21
C GLU A 29 -16.73 22.13 3.23
N GLY A 30 -17.20 20.89 3.33
CA GLY A 30 -18.23 20.42 2.42
C GLY A 30 -18.51 18.93 2.62
N ILE A 31 -19.22 18.37 1.66
CA ILE A 31 -19.59 16.95 1.68
C ILE A 31 -18.59 16.20 0.81
N LEU A 32 -18.05 15.12 1.37
CA LEU A 32 -17.12 14.27 0.65
C LEU A 32 -17.90 13.24 -0.17
N GLU A 33 -17.60 13.21 -1.47
CA GLU A 33 -18.11 12.17 -2.36
C GLU A 33 -16.94 11.44 -2.99
N ILE A 34 -17.02 10.13 -3.05
CA ILE A 34 -15.95 9.31 -3.60
C ILE A 34 -16.53 8.36 -4.63
N ASP A 35 -16.07 8.49 -5.88
CA ASP A 35 -16.46 7.61 -6.97
C ASP A 35 -15.53 6.40 -7.03
N GLU A 36 -16.07 5.29 -7.49
CA GLU A 36 -15.30 4.05 -7.69
C GLU A 36 -14.59 3.60 -6.41
N LEU A 37 -15.22 3.86 -5.27
CA LEU A 37 -14.62 3.53 -3.98
C LEU A 37 -14.79 2.04 -3.68
N ARG A 38 -13.64 1.37 -3.49
CA ARG A 38 -13.62 0.00 -2.98
C ARG A 38 -12.63 -0.02 -1.82
N THR A 39 -13.10 -0.46 -0.68
CA THR A 39 -12.26 -0.52 0.52
C THR A 39 -12.43 -1.85 1.21
N VAL A 40 -11.43 -2.20 2.02
CA VAL A 40 -11.53 -3.29 2.98
C VAL A 40 -11.19 -2.72 4.33
N GLU A 41 -11.74 -3.32 5.37
CA GLU A 41 -11.50 -2.87 6.73
C GLU A 41 -10.34 -3.66 7.31
N ASN A 42 -9.36 -2.95 7.84
CA ASN A 42 -8.23 -3.54 8.53
C ASN A 42 -8.33 -3.19 10.00
N VAL A 43 -8.19 -4.19 10.84
CA VAL A 43 -8.24 -4.00 12.29
C VAL A 43 -6.82 -4.17 12.82
N SER A 44 -6.29 -3.13 13.44
CA SER A 44 -4.95 -3.19 14.02
C SER A 44 -4.96 -4.05 15.28
N ASP A 45 -3.76 -4.39 15.74
CA ASP A 45 -3.61 -5.16 16.98
C ASP A 45 -4.21 -4.43 18.18
N SER A 46 -4.28 -3.12 18.11
CA SER A 46 -4.89 -2.31 19.17
C SER A 46 -6.42 -2.24 19.06
N GLY A 47 -6.99 -2.85 18.02
CA GLY A 47 -8.42 -2.82 17.79
C GLY A 47 -8.92 -1.65 16.97
N THR A 48 -8.01 -0.79 16.52
CA THR A 48 -8.38 0.36 15.69
C THR A 48 -8.74 -0.13 14.28
N ARG A 49 -9.86 0.35 13.76
CA ARG A 49 -10.32 0.00 12.43
C ARG A 49 -9.97 1.10 11.44
N VAL A 50 -9.41 0.70 10.32
CA VAL A 50 -9.01 1.62 9.26
C VAL A 50 -9.49 1.05 7.94
N GLN A 51 -10.01 1.91 7.06
CA GLN A 51 -10.38 1.49 5.73
C GLN A 51 -9.16 1.62 4.83
N ILE A 52 -8.90 0.57 4.07
CA ILE A 52 -7.80 0.55 3.10
C ILE A 52 -8.40 0.52 1.71
N VAL A 53 -7.98 1.43 0.86
CA VAL A 53 -8.50 1.53 -0.50
C VAL A 53 -7.88 0.43 -1.35
N VAL A 54 -8.73 -0.40 -1.95
CA VAL A 54 -8.29 -1.47 -2.84
C VAL A 54 -8.73 -1.23 -4.28
N GLY A 55 -9.44 -0.15 -4.55
CA GLY A 55 -9.75 0.27 -5.90
C GLY A 55 -8.63 1.11 -6.48
N ARG A 56 -8.52 1.10 -7.79
CA ARG A 56 -7.46 1.85 -8.47
C ARG A 56 -7.95 3.11 -9.13
N LEU A 57 -9.27 3.33 -9.14
CA LEU A 57 -9.88 4.45 -9.84
C LEU A 57 -10.64 5.39 -8.90
N ALA A 58 -10.38 5.30 -7.59
CA ALA A 58 -11.11 6.11 -6.64
C ALA A 58 -10.77 7.59 -6.80
N GLU A 59 -11.81 8.41 -6.91
CA GLU A 59 -11.67 9.86 -7.03
C GLU A 59 -12.60 10.51 -6.03
N MET A 60 -12.07 11.44 -5.24
CA MET A 60 -12.89 12.16 -4.29
C MET A 60 -13.23 13.56 -4.78
N ARG A 61 -14.36 14.07 -4.31
CA ARG A 61 -14.77 15.45 -4.52
C ARG A 61 -15.28 16.01 -3.20
N ILE A 62 -15.01 17.28 -2.98
CA ILE A 62 -15.65 18.03 -1.90
C ILE A 62 -16.72 18.91 -2.54
N ILE A 63 -17.94 18.75 -2.09
CA ILE A 63 -19.11 19.43 -2.68
C ILE A 63 -19.65 20.43 -1.67
N ASP A 64 -19.93 21.65 -2.14
CA ASP A 64 -20.60 22.65 -1.31
C ASP A 64 -22.05 22.20 -1.11
N PRO A 65 -22.50 22.01 0.13
CA PRO A 65 -23.85 21.49 0.38
C PRO A 65 -24.96 22.45 -0.06
N ASN A 66 -24.65 23.74 -0.16
CA ASN A 66 -25.64 24.75 -0.52
C ASN A 66 -25.74 24.96 -2.04
N THR A 67 -24.60 25.11 -2.68
CA THR A 67 -24.56 25.41 -4.12
C THR A 67 -24.40 24.17 -4.98
N LYS A 68 -24.02 23.04 -4.37
CA LYS A 68 -23.73 21.78 -5.07
C LYS A 68 -22.54 21.88 -6.02
N MET A 69 -21.71 22.88 -5.85
CA MET A 69 -20.52 23.05 -6.67
C MET A 69 -19.38 22.20 -6.14
N VAL A 70 -18.58 21.67 -7.06
CA VAL A 70 -17.38 20.92 -6.70
C VAL A 70 -16.30 21.91 -6.33
N LEU A 71 -15.83 21.83 -5.09
CA LEU A 71 -14.83 22.74 -4.55
C LEU A 71 -13.41 22.20 -4.72
N MET A 72 -13.27 20.88 -4.74
CA MET A 72 -11.96 20.24 -4.78
C MET A 72 -12.11 18.82 -5.31
N THR A 73 -11.15 18.36 -6.09
CA THR A 73 -11.08 16.96 -6.51
C THR A 73 -9.68 16.43 -6.28
N ALA A 74 -9.58 15.13 -6.06
CA ALA A 74 -8.30 14.46 -5.93
C ALA A 74 -8.47 12.97 -6.15
N ASN A 75 -7.41 12.32 -6.61
CA ASN A 75 -7.40 10.87 -6.73
C ASN A 75 -6.99 10.25 -5.40
N ILE A 76 -7.55 9.09 -5.09
CA ILE A 76 -7.19 8.34 -3.89
C ILE A 76 -6.42 7.10 -4.35
N PRO A 77 -5.12 7.03 -4.05
CA PRO A 77 -4.30 5.91 -4.53
C PRO A 77 -4.69 4.58 -3.88
N TYR A 78 -4.46 3.52 -4.63
CA TYR A 78 -4.58 2.17 -4.12
C TYR A 78 -3.67 2.00 -2.90
N GLY A 79 -4.17 1.35 -1.88
CA GLY A 79 -3.40 1.12 -0.66
C GLY A 79 -3.48 2.23 0.36
N SER A 80 -4.18 3.33 0.04
CA SER A 80 -4.32 4.45 0.96
C SER A 80 -5.16 4.07 2.17
N LYS A 81 -4.82 4.68 3.32
CA LYS A 81 -5.69 4.65 4.49
C LYS A 81 -6.71 5.77 4.33
N LEU A 82 -7.97 5.43 4.42
CA LEU A 82 -9.06 6.38 4.25
C LEU A 82 -9.72 6.65 5.60
N PHE A 83 -9.82 7.92 5.98
CA PHE A 83 -10.29 8.32 7.31
C PHE A 83 -11.73 8.80 7.34
N PHE A 84 -12.34 8.97 6.18
CA PHE A 84 -13.73 9.43 6.08
C PHE A 84 -14.49 8.52 5.15
N ASN A 85 -15.81 8.50 5.29
CA ASN A 85 -16.67 7.71 4.43
C ASN A 85 -17.28 8.59 3.35
N ASN A 86 -17.72 7.95 2.27
CA ASN A 86 -18.47 8.65 1.22
C ASN A 86 -19.73 9.25 1.85
N GLY A 87 -19.94 10.53 1.62
CA GLY A 87 -21.08 11.25 2.18
C GLY A 87 -20.82 11.98 3.48
N ASP A 88 -19.65 11.81 4.07
CA ASP A 88 -19.33 12.50 5.31
C ASP A 88 -19.10 13.99 5.07
N THR A 89 -19.38 14.78 6.10
CA THR A 89 -19.03 16.19 6.10
C THR A 89 -17.60 16.34 6.55
N VAL A 90 -16.81 17.04 5.78
CA VAL A 90 -15.41 17.32 6.13
C VAL A 90 -15.21 18.80 6.28
N LYS A 91 -14.19 19.17 7.05
CA LYS A 91 -13.84 20.56 7.29
C LYS A 91 -12.48 20.85 6.71
N LYS A 92 -12.21 22.13 6.50
CA LYS A 92 -10.90 22.56 6.04
C LYS A 92 -9.84 22.06 7.02
N GLY A 93 -8.83 21.39 6.49
CA GLY A 93 -7.74 20.84 7.28
C GLY A 93 -7.89 19.38 7.64
N ASP A 94 -9.06 18.78 7.39
CA ASP A 94 -9.25 17.36 7.66
C ASP A 94 -8.43 16.53 6.68
N MET A 95 -7.72 15.53 7.19
CA MET A 95 -6.95 14.61 6.36
C MET A 95 -7.90 13.51 5.87
N ILE A 96 -8.09 13.44 4.56
CA ILE A 96 -9.02 12.49 3.95
C ILE A 96 -8.37 11.12 3.83
N CYS A 97 -7.15 11.08 3.33
CA CYS A 97 -6.42 9.82 3.18
C CYS A 97 -4.93 10.06 3.23
N GLU A 98 -4.19 8.98 3.48
CA GLU A 98 -2.73 9.05 3.44
C GLU A 98 -2.17 7.74 2.87
N TRP A 99 -0.97 7.81 2.31
CA TRP A 99 -0.30 6.65 1.72
C TRP A 99 1.20 6.82 1.78
N ASP A 100 1.92 5.73 1.50
CA ASP A 100 3.38 5.73 1.43
C ASP A 100 3.80 6.13 0.02
N PRO A 101 4.46 7.28 -0.15
CA PRO A 101 4.88 7.72 -1.47
C PRO A 101 6.09 6.97 -2.01
N PHE A 102 6.84 6.28 -1.16
CA PHE A 102 8.08 5.63 -1.56
C PHE A 102 7.90 4.19 -1.97
N ASN A 103 6.79 3.58 -1.62
CA ASN A 103 6.53 2.19 -1.96
C ASN A 103 5.14 2.04 -2.54
N ALA A 104 5.04 1.30 -3.62
CA ALA A 104 3.76 0.74 -4.00
C ALA A 104 3.52 -0.46 -3.09
N VAL A 105 2.28 -0.82 -2.87
CA VAL A 105 1.95 -1.93 -1.97
C VAL A 105 0.98 -2.87 -2.64
N ILE A 106 0.93 -4.11 -2.15
CA ILE A 106 -0.15 -5.03 -2.47
C ILE A 106 -0.83 -5.36 -1.15
N VAL A 107 -2.12 -5.09 -1.12
CA VAL A 107 -2.97 -5.26 0.06
C VAL A 107 -3.84 -6.48 -0.14
N SER A 108 -3.96 -7.32 0.87
CA SER A 108 -4.84 -8.48 0.78
C SER A 108 -6.29 -8.03 0.92
N GLU A 109 -7.12 -8.42 -0.04
CA GLU A 109 -8.55 -8.13 0.02
C GLU A 109 -9.31 -9.16 0.84
N VAL A 110 -8.65 -10.25 1.23
CA VAL A 110 -9.26 -11.32 1.99
C VAL A 110 -8.30 -11.78 3.08
N GLY A 111 -8.83 -12.38 4.12
CA GLY A 111 -8.00 -13.01 5.14
C GLY A 111 -7.82 -14.48 4.83
N GLY A 112 -6.70 -15.06 5.23
CA GLY A 112 -6.43 -16.46 5.04
C GLY A 112 -4.96 -16.79 5.19
N ARG A 113 -4.60 -17.99 4.75
CA ARG A 113 -3.23 -18.44 4.82
C ARG A 113 -2.55 -18.24 3.47
N VAL A 114 -1.31 -17.77 3.51
CA VAL A 114 -0.55 -17.48 2.31
C VAL A 114 0.15 -18.73 1.80
N ASN A 115 0.04 -18.98 0.51
CA ASN A 115 0.79 -20.01 -0.17
C ASN A 115 1.48 -19.38 -1.36
N PHE A 116 2.81 -19.47 -1.38
CA PHE A 116 3.57 -18.95 -2.52
C PHE A 116 3.65 -19.99 -3.62
N GLU A 117 3.41 -19.52 -4.84
CA GLU A 117 3.48 -20.36 -6.03
C GLU A 117 4.63 -19.88 -6.90
N ALA A 118 5.50 -20.79 -7.34
CA ALA A 118 6.66 -20.47 -8.17
C ALA A 118 7.62 -19.46 -7.53
N VAL A 119 7.70 -19.44 -6.20
CA VAL A 119 8.61 -18.57 -5.47
C VAL A 119 9.78 -19.44 -5.05
N GLU A 120 10.89 -19.37 -5.79
CA GLU A 120 12.05 -20.23 -5.58
C GLU A 120 13.32 -19.40 -5.46
N GLU A 121 14.07 -19.66 -4.40
CA GLU A 121 15.28 -18.92 -4.13
C GLU A 121 16.30 -19.12 -5.24
N GLY A 122 16.89 -18.02 -5.69
CA GLY A 122 17.86 -18.05 -6.78
C GLY A 122 17.25 -18.15 -8.16
N VAL A 123 15.95 -18.36 -8.25
CA VAL A 123 15.22 -18.47 -9.53
C VAL A 123 14.26 -17.30 -9.69
N THR A 124 13.32 -17.14 -8.76
CA THR A 124 12.33 -16.08 -8.81
C THR A 124 12.48 -15.07 -7.69
N TYR A 125 13.25 -15.38 -6.64
CA TYR A 125 13.57 -14.40 -5.62
C TYR A 125 14.99 -14.61 -5.09
N ARG A 126 15.51 -13.56 -4.46
CA ARG A 126 16.76 -13.63 -3.72
C ARG A 126 16.55 -13.07 -2.33
N VAL A 127 17.42 -13.45 -1.41
CA VAL A 127 17.39 -12.93 -0.06
C VAL A 127 18.44 -11.84 0.06
N GLU A 128 18.04 -10.66 0.50
CA GLU A 128 18.97 -9.59 0.81
C GLU A 128 18.95 -9.33 2.31
N SER A 129 20.12 -9.10 2.85
CA SER A 129 20.29 -8.84 4.26
C SER A 129 20.56 -7.36 4.44
N ASP A 130 19.78 -6.71 5.30
CA ASP A 130 20.04 -5.33 5.66
C ASP A 130 21.09 -5.35 6.77
N GLU A 131 22.27 -4.82 6.45
CA GLU A 131 23.40 -4.83 7.40
C GLU A 131 23.08 -4.05 8.67
N GLN A 132 22.25 -3.03 8.58
CA GLN A 132 21.96 -2.21 9.75
C GLN A 132 20.96 -2.86 10.69
N SER A 133 19.90 -3.43 10.13
CA SER A 133 18.86 -4.03 10.95
C SER A 133 19.07 -5.53 11.17
N GLY A 134 19.88 -6.16 10.36
CA GLY A 134 20.04 -7.60 10.39
C GLY A 134 18.88 -8.36 9.83
N LEU A 135 17.89 -7.67 9.29
CA LEU A 135 16.70 -8.32 8.73
C LEU A 135 17.01 -8.85 7.35
N LYS A 136 16.39 -9.98 7.05
CA LYS A 136 16.49 -10.59 5.74
C LYS A 136 15.18 -10.35 4.99
N GLU A 137 15.28 -9.92 3.75
CA GLU A 137 14.13 -9.68 2.92
C GLU A 137 14.20 -10.54 1.67
N LYS A 138 13.05 -11.04 1.24
CA LYS A 138 12.93 -11.78 0.00
C LYS A 138 12.48 -10.80 -1.07
N ILE A 139 13.25 -10.72 -2.14
CA ILE A 139 12.99 -9.78 -3.22
C ILE A 139 12.79 -10.56 -4.51
N ILE A 140 11.66 -10.33 -5.17
CA ILE A 140 11.35 -10.99 -6.43
C ILE A 140 12.31 -10.48 -7.50
N ILE A 141 12.92 -11.40 -8.21
CA ILE A 141 13.88 -11.09 -9.28
C ILE A 141 13.33 -11.59 -10.61
N GLU A 142 13.91 -11.07 -11.68
CA GLU A 142 13.55 -11.52 -13.02
C GLU A 142 14.06 -12.94 -13.22
N SER A 143 13.16 -13.83 -13.59
CA SER A 143 13.51 -15.22 -13.86
C SER A 143 13.85 -15.40 -15.34
N LYS A 144 14.86 -16.21 -15.59
CA LYS A 144 15.19 -16.58 -16.96
C LYS A 144 14.14 -17.49 -17.56
N ASP A 145 13.45 -18.22 -16.71
CA ASP A 145 12.38 -19.09 -17.14
C ASP A 145 11.06 -18.34 -17.06
N ARG A 146 10.57 -17.92 -18.22
CA ARG A 146 9.35 -17.11 -18.29
C ARG A 146 8.08 -17.89 -17.98
N THR A 147 8.18 -19.20 -17.86
CA THR A 147 7.05 -19.99 -17.44
C THR A 147 6.86 -19.92 -15.92
N ARG A 148 7.86 -19.43 -15.20
CA ARG A 148 7.79 -19.27 -13.75
C ARG A 148 7.26 -17.87 -13.43
N VAL A 149 6.00 -17.81 -13.04
CA VAL A 149 5.35 -16.55 -12.67
C VAL A 149 5.06 -16.62 -11.17
N PRO A 150 5.85 -15.96 -10.33
CA PRO A 150 5.63 -16.04 -8.89
C PRO A 150 4.33 -15.35 -8.50
N SER A 151 3.61 -15.98 -7.60
CA SER A 151 2.36 -15.44 -7.08
C SER A 151 2.18 -15.80 -5.61
N ALA A 152 1.36 -15.01 -4.93
CA ALA A 152 0.93 -15.30 -3.57
C ALA A 152 -0.55 -15.66 -3.63
N GLN A 153 -0.88 -16.84 -3.16
CA GLN A 153 -2.26 -17.32 -3.10
C GLN A 153 -2.74 -17.22 -1.67
N ILE A 154 -3.98 -16.81 -1.49
CA ILE A 154 -4.60 -16.78 -0.18
C ILE A 154 -5.58 -17.95 -0.13
N LEU A 155 -5.40 -18.81 0.87
CA LEU A 155 -6.17 -20.03 1.03
C LEU A 155 -7.17 -19.89 2.16
N ASP A 156 -8.35 -20.49 1.98
CA ASP A 156 -9.34 -20.57 3.05
C ASP A 156 -9.01 -21.73 4.01
N GLU A 157 -9.89 -21.98 4.96
CA GLU A 157 -9.68 -23.04 5.95
C GLU A 157 -9.65 -24.41 5.33
N ALA A 158 -10.30 -24.57 4.19
CA ALA A 158 -10.34 -25.84 3.47
C ALA A 158 -9.11 -26.03 2.56
N GLY A 159 -8.25 -25.01 2.48
CA GLY A 159 -7.06 -25.06 1.63
C GLY A 159 -7.33 -24.66 0.19
N GLN A 160 -8.47 -24.08 -0.10
CA GLN A 160 -8.80 -23.64 -1.44
C GLN A 160 -8.33 -22.21 -1.67
N VAL A 161 -7.85 -21.94 -2.89
CA VAL A 161 -7.39 -20.60 -3.26
C VAL A 161 -8.60 -19.69 -3.42
N ILE A 162 -8.68 -18.66 -2.59
CA ILE A 162 -9.76 -17.68 -2.67
C ILE A 162 -9.31 -16.39 -3.36
N LYS A 163 -8.01 -16.14 -3.42
CA LYS A 163 -7.47 -14.97 -4.11
C LYS A 163 -6.03 -15.26 -4.49
N SER A 164 -5.59 -14.71 -5.60
CA SER A 164 -4.21 -14.86 -6.06
C SER A 164 -3.68 -13.51 -6.50
N TYR A 165 -2.43 -13.22 -6.15
CA TYR A 165 -1.77 -11.97 -6.49
C TYR A 165 -0.46 -12.27 -7.20
N ALA A 166 -0.27 -11.70 -8.38
CA ALA A 166 1.00 -11.80 -9.08
C ALA A 166 2.06 -10.97 -8.34
N LEU A 167 3.27 -11.49 -8.26
CA LEU A 167 4.37 -10.82 -7.56
C LEU A 167 5.31 -10.23 -8.61
N PRO A 168 5.33 -8.90 -8.76
CA PRO A 168 6.18 -8.28 -9.78
C PRO A 168 7.65 -8.29 -9.37
N VAL A 169 8.51 -8.14 -10.37
CA VAL A 169 9.96 -8.02 -10.13
C VAL A 169 10.22 -6.78 -9.29
N GLY A 170 11.06 -6.92 -8.29
CA GLY A 170 11.37 -5.84 -7.36
C GLY A 170 10.50 -5.84 -6.11
N ALA A 171 9.53 -6.74 -6.04
CA ALA A 171 8.64 -6.81 -4.88
C ALA A 171 9.38 -7.37 -3.67
N HIS A 172 9.20 -6.70 -2.54
CA HIS A 172 9.71 -7.17 -1.26
C HIS A 172 8.60 -7.89 -0.53
N LEU A 173 8.80 -9.15 -0.22
CA LEU A 173 7.79 -9.95 0.45
C LEU A 173 7.87 -9.70 1.96
N MET A 174 6.77 -9.25 2.53
CA MET A 174 6.70 -8.89 3.94
C MET A 174 6.24 -10.05 4.81
N ILE A 175 5.91 -11.18 4.21
CA ILE A 175 5.39 -12.34 4.91
C ILE A 175 6.09 -13.59 4.39
N GLU A 176 5.93 -14.67 5.14
CA GLU A 176 6.49 -15.97 4.78
C GLU A 176 5.40 -16.90 4.26
N ASP A 177 5.83 -17.93 3.53
CA ASP A 177 4.93 -18.97 3.08
C ASP A 177 4.30 -19.65 4.29
N GLY A 178 2.99 -19.78 4.27
CA GLY A 178 2.25 -20.38 5.37
C GLY A 178 1.76 -19.40 6.43
N ASP A 179 2.17 -18.15 6.35
CA ASP A 179 1.68 -17.13 7.30
C ASP A 179 0.19 -16.88 7.10
N THR A 180 -0.46 -16.47 8.18
CA THR A 180 -1.86 -16.05 8.12
C THR A 180 -1.89 -14.53 8.01
N ILE A 181 -2.70 -14.03 7.08
CA ILE A 181 -2.89 -12.59 6.91
C ILE A 181 -4.35 -12.23 7.09
N LYS A 182 -4.59 -10.98 7.44
CA LYS A 182 -5.94 -10.44 7.61
C LYS A 182 -6.30 -9.58 6.42
N THR A 183 -7.59 -9.39 6.24
CA THR A 183 -8.08 -8.44 5.25
C THR A 183 -7.44 -7.07 5.49
N GLY A 184 -6.93 -6.46 4.44
CA GLY A 184 -6.33 -5.13 4.54
C GLY A 184 -4.86 -5.13 4.91
N ASP A 185 -4.25 -6.29 5.17
CA ASP A 185 -2.82 -6.33 5.46
C ASP A 185 -2.00 -6.09 4.21
N VAL A 186 -0.95 -5.29 4.35
CA VAL A 186 0.04 -5.10 3.30
C VAL A 186 1.03 -6.25 3.41
N PHE A 187 1.13 -7.06 2.38
CA PHE A 187 2.05 -8.20 2.41
C PHE A 187 3.18 -8.09 1.39
N VAL A 188 3.13 -7.10 0.51
CA VAL A 188 4.19 -6.85 -0.47
C VAL A 188 4.41 -5.35 -0.57
N LYS A 189 5.68 -4.94 -0.60
CA LYS A 189 6.07 -3.56 -0.87
C LYS A 189 6.97 -3.54 -2.08
N ILE A 190 6.75 -2.58 -2.95
CA ILE A 190 7.53 -2.43 -4.17
C ILE A 190 8.13 -1.03 -4.13
N PRO A 191 9.43 -0.91 -3.77
CA PRO A 191 10.04 0.41 -3.69
C PRO A 191 9.98 1.13 -5.03
N ARG A 192 9.67 2.42 -4.98
CA ARG A 192 9.65 3.26 -6.16
C ARG A 192 11.01 3.91 -6.33
N ALA A 193 11.42 4.08 -7.57
CA ALA A 193 12.70 4.72 -7.85
C ALA A 193 12.52 6.23 -7.84
N VAL A 194 12.29 6.79 -6.67
CA VAL A 194 11.98 8.21 -6.55
C VAL A 194 13.16 9.09 -6.20
N GLY A 195 14.31 8.49 -5.93
CA GLY A 195 15.44 9.27 -5.47
C GLY A 195 16.07 10.16 -6.52
N LYS A 196 15.81 9.92 -7.77
CA LYS A 196 16.44 10.66 -8.84
C LYS A 196 15.48 11.66 -9.44
N ALA A 197 16.00 12.82 -9.75
CA ALA A 197 15.17 13.84 -10.32
C ALA A 197 14.51 13.39 -11.62
N GLY A 198 15.23 12.63 -12.40
CA GLY A 198 14.67 12.13 -13.64
C GLY A 198 13.46 11.25 -13.41
N ASP A 199 13.40 10.64 -12.27
CA ASP A 199 12.30 9.77 -11.97
C ASP A 199 11.00 10.52 -11.93
N ILE A 200 11.07 11.75 -11.51
CA ILE A 200 9.89 12.59 -11.48
C ILE A 200 9.31 12.69 -12.86
N THR A 201 10.17 12.92 -13.82
CA THR A 201 9.74 12.99 -15.21
C THR A 201 9.20 11.65 -15.67
N GLY A 202 9.90 10.61 -15.33
CA GLY A 202 9.46 9.29 -15.69
C GLY A 202 8.09 8.98 -15.12
N CYS A 203 7.84 9.42 -13.92
CA CYS A 203 6.54 9.19 -13.32
C CYS A 203 5.42 9.87 -14.08
N LEU A 204 5.73 10.98 -14.70
CA LEU A 204 4.72 11.70 -15.44
C LEU A 204 4.25 10.96 -16.68
N LEU A 205 5.01 10.00 -17.11
CA LEU A 205 4.65 9.24 -18.30
C LEU A 205 3.60 8.20 -18.01
N TYR A 206 3.35 7.96 -16.78
CA TYR A 206 2.37 6.97 -16.40
C TYR A 206 1.10 7.62 -15.88
#